data_c64b8e9e46526fa2e86a8009943bc035
#
_entry.id   c64b8e9e46526fa2e86a8009943bc035
#
_cell.length_a   1.000
_cell.length_b   1.000
_cell.length_c   1.000
_cell.angle_alpha   90.00
_cell.angle_beta   90.00
_cell.angle_gamma   90.00
#
_symmetry.space_group_name_H-M   'P 1'
#
loop_
_entity.id
_entity.type
_entity.pdbx_description
1 polymer ?
#
loop_
_entity_poly.entity_id
_entity_poly.type
_entity_poly.pdbx_seq_one_letter_code
_entity_poly.pdbx_strand_id
1 'polypeptide(L)'
;SNYIPAEERPVVFIGPFEHHSNELPWRESLADVVTIREDANGQIDTVQLEAELIAYQDRPLRIASFSAASNVTGIISDTHAVTQLVHKYGALAFWDFAAAAPYVDIEMNPRCDSHPSAYKDAIFLSPHKFIGGPGTPGVLILRKELLNNSVPESVGGGTVAYVNQTEHMYLNDVEHREEGGTPAIIESIRAGLVFQLKEAVGVDVIRAHEHDLVRRAIQSWAPHPNIQILGNLDADRLSIVSFVIKHPEGKYLHHNFVVAVLNDLFGIQSRGGCSCAGPYGHRLLGIDLETSHEYEREISHGCEGIKPGWVRVNFNYFISEPVFEYIVQAVRLIADHGWALLPQYRFDALSGRWHHVDGAIEPPLRLSMLNYNENGELSYPVNHDVAPESALAEYLASAHSMLHGLPVPELMSGVSGYSDDFDQLRWFDLPVS
;
A
#
# COMPACT_ATOMS: atom_id res chain seq x y z
N SER A 1 10.94 11.15 -25.67
CA SER A 1 12.28 10.57 -25.45
C SER A 1 13.07 10.38 -26.77
N ASN A 2 12.42 10.07 -27.90
CA ASN A 2 13.12 9.73 -29.18
C ASN A 2 14.00 10.85 -29.79
N TYR A 3 13.91 12.08 -29.29
CA TYR A 3 14.67 13.23 -29.78
C TYR A 3 15.86 13.62 -28.91
N ILE A 4 16.00 12.97 -27.73
CA ILE A 4 17.11 13.22 -26.81
C ILE A 4 18.06 12.01 -26.88
N PRO A 5 19.33 12.20 -27.22
CA PRO A 5 20.33 11.13 -27.20
C PRO A 5 20.37 10.40 -25.87
N ALA A 6 20.62 9.09 -25.88
CA ALA A 6 20.58 8.29 -24.66
C ALA A 6 21.57 8.82 -23.60
N GLU A 7 22.74 9.27 -24.02
CA GLU A 7 23.79 9.84 -23.17
C GLU A 7 23.39 11.15 -22.48
N GLU A 8 22.41 11.87 -23.02
CA GLU A 8 21.89 13.13 -22.47
C GLU A 8 20.68 12.95 -21.56
N ARG A 9 20.10 11.76 -21.53
CA ARG A 9 18.91 11.49 -20.70
C ARG A 9 19.31 11.27 -19.24
N PRO A 10 18.52 11.75 -18.28
CA PRO A 10 18.64 11.32 -16.89
C PRO A 10 18.49 9.81 -16.74
N VAL A 11 19.02 9.26 -15.65
CA VAL A 11 18.75 7.89 -15.23
C VAL A 11 18.11 7.89 -13.85
N VAL A 12 17.04 7.10 -13.69
CA VAL A 12 16.39 6.91 -12.41
C VAL A 12 16.47 5.43 -12.02
N PHE A 13 17.09 5.16 -10.89
CA PHE A 13 17.10 3.86 -10.26
C PHE A 13 15.92 3.76 -9.32
N ILE A 14 15.06 2.76 -9.51
CA ILE A 14 13.94 2.46 -8.64
C ILE A 14 14.13 1.11 -7.95
N GLY A 15 13.47 0.92 -6.81
CA GLY A 15 13.61 -0.29 -6.01
C GLY A 15 12.73 -1.45 -6.46
N PRO A 16 12.84 -2.59 -5.77
CA PRO A 16 12.10 -3.78 -6.12
C PRO A 16 10.63 -3.73 -5.73
N PHE A 17 10.24 -2.90 -4.76
CA PHE A 17 8.89 -2.90 -4.17
C PHE A 17 8.23 -1.52 -4.18
N GLU A 18 8.48 -0.75 -5.25
CA GLU A 18 7.93 0.59 -5.38
C GLU A 18 6.40 0.56 -5.49
N HIS A 19 5.77 1.52 -4.84
CA HIS A 19 4.39 1.87 -5.12
C HIS A 19 4.31 2.51 -6.50
N HIS A 20 3.22 2.31 -7.25
CA HIS A 20 3.05 2.89 -8.59
C HIS A 20 3.29 4.41 -8.62
N SER A 21 3.03 5.13 -7.53
CA SER A 21 3.29 6.58 -7.43
C SER A 21 4.78 6.94 -7.41
N ASN A 22 5.67 6.00 -7.07
CA ASN A 22 7.13 6.19 -7.15
C ASN A 22 7.76 5.44 -8.33
N GLU A 23 6.97 4.85 -9.20
CA GLU A 23 7.42 4.11 -10.38
C GLU A 23 6.93 4.78 -11.67
N LEU A 24 5.60 4.95 -11.82
CA LEU A 24 5.01 5.41 -13.07
C LEU A 24 5.45 6.83 -13.48
N PRO A 25 5.57 7.82 -12.56
CA PRO A 25 6.04 9.15 -12.97
C PRO A 25 7.43 9.12 -13.60
N TRP A 26 8.32 8.23 -13.16
CA TRP A 26 9.64 8.05 -13.75
C TRP A 26 9.57 7.36 -15.11
N ARG A 27 8.71 6.35 -15.29
CA ARG A 27 8.49 5.67 -16.57
C ARG A 27 7.92 6.59 -17.63
N GLU A 28 7.08 7.56 -17.26
CA GLU A 28 6.47 8.55 -18.14
C GLU A 28 7.38 9.79 -18.35
N SER A 29 8.52 9.86 -17.66
CA SER A 29 9.48 10.95 -17.78
C SER A 29 10.41 10.78 -18.99
N LEU A 30 11.36 11.70 -19.15
CA LEU A 30 12.43 11.61 -20.15
C LEU A 30 13.58 10.70 -19.71
N ALA A 31 13.58 10.22 -18.47
CA ALA A 31 14.65 9.43 -17.91
C ALA A 31 14.63 7.97 -18.42
N ASP A 32 15.80 7.37 -18.48
CA ASP A 32 15.91 5.91 -18.54
C ASP A 32 15.70 5.36 -17.12
N VAL A 33 14.81 4.37 -16.97
CA VAL A 33 14.48 3.78 -15.65
C VAL A 33 15.18 2.44 -15.51
N VAL A 34 15.91 2.27 -14.42
CA VAL A 34 16.62 1.03 -14.07
C VAL A 34 16.02 0.49 -12.77
N THR A 35 15.43 -0.69 -12.84
CA THR A 35 14.88 -1.35 -11.64
C THR A 35 15.97 -2.17 -10.94
N ILE A 36 16.22 -1.85 -9.68
CA ILE A 36 17.09 -2.64 -8.81
C ILE A 36 16.24 -3.75 -8.19
N ARG A 37 16.71 -4.98 -8.29
CA ARG A 37 16.03 -6.15 -7.72
C ARG A 37 16.18 -6.23 -6.20
N GLU A 38 15.42 -7.11 -5.59
CA GLU A 38 15.65 -7.50 -4.20
C GLU A 38 16.81 -8.53 -4.09
N ASP A 39 17.52 -8.46 -2.98
CA ASP A 39 18.50 -9.48 -2.60
C ASP A 39 17.82 -10.72 -1.99
N ALA A 40 18.61 -11.70 -1.55
CA ALA A 40 18.11 -12.92 -0.91
C ALA A 40 17.35 -12.68 0.41
N ASN A 41 17.51 -11.50 1.01
CA ASN A 41 16.86 -11.11 2.25
C ASN A 41 15.59 -10.26 2.01
N GLY A 42 15.24 -9.98 0.74
CA GLY A 42 14.11 -9.13 0.39
C GLY A 42 14.41 -7.64 0.55
N GLN A 43 15.69 -7.25 0.59
CA GLN A 43 16.16 -5.87 0.64
C GLN A 43 16.56 -5.37 -0.74
N ILE A 44 16.80 -4.07 -0.90
CA ILE A 44 17.39 -3.50 -2.12
C ILE A 44 18.76 -4.14 -2.35
N ASP A 45 18.98 -4.78 -3.52
CA ASP A 45 20.28 -5.36 -3.88
C ASP A 45 21.33 -4.25 -4.08
N THR A 46 22.09 -3.98 -3.03
CA THR A 46 23.13 -2.94 -3.03
C THR A 46 24.30 -3.27 -3.95
N VAL A 47 24.54 -4.56 -4.25
CA VAL A 47 25.58 -5.00 -5.18
C VAL A 47 25.18 -4.65 -6.61
N GLN A 48 23.93 -4.96 -6.99
CA GLN A 48 23.40 -4.52 -8.28
C GLN A 48 23.34 -3.00 -8.37
N LEU A 49 22.84 -2.32 -7.33
CA LEU A 49 22.78 -0.85 -7.31
C LEU A 49 24.16 -0.21 -7.56
N GLU A 50 25.20 -0.71 -6.88
CA GLU A 50 26.56 -0.20 -7.09
C GLU A 50 27.04 -0.42 -8.53
N ALA A 51 26.79 -1.60 -9.10
CA ALA A 51 27.14 -1.90 -10.48
C ALA A 51 26.43 -0.97 -11.48
N GLU A 52 25.15 -0.71 -11.27
CA GLU A 52 24.37 0.19 -12.14
C GLU A 52 24.80 1.66 -11.97
N LEU A 53 25.10 2.11 -10.75
CA LEU A 53 25.63 3.46 -10.50
C LEU A 53 26.96 3.69 -11.23
N ILE A 54 27.82 2.66 -11.31
CA ILE A 54 29.06 2.70 -12.07
C ILE A 54 28.77 2.70 -13.58
N ALA A 55 27.89 1.84 -14.07
CA ALA A 55 27.56 1.73 -15.48
C ALA A 55 26.98 3.02 -16.07
N TYR A 56 26.25 3.79 -15.27
CA TYR A 56 25.64 5.06 -15.66
C TYR A 56 26.37 6.30 -15.13
N GLN A 57 27.64 6.18 -14.70
CA GLN A 57 28.38 7.29 -14.08
C GLN A 57 28.50 8.53 -14.96
N ASP A 58 28.52 8.37 -16.28
CA ASP A 58 28.69 9.46 -17.25
C ASP A 58 27.38 10.19 -17.60
N ARG A 59 26.23 9.75 -17.04
CA ARG A 59 24.95 10.39 -17.29
C ARG A 59 24.82 11.72 -16.54
N PRO A 60 24.21 12.75 -17.14
CA PRO A 60 24.20 14.12 -16.62
C PRO A 60 23.44 14.25 -15.29
N LEU A 61 22.39 13.46 -15.10
CA LEU A 61 21.58 13.42 -13.87
C LEU A 61 21.24 11.97 -13.54
N ARG A 62 21.51 11.58 -12.31
CA ARG A 62 21.20 10.26 -11.76
C ARG A 62 20.44 10.42 -10.46
N ILE A 63 19.29 9.77 -10.38
CA ILE A 63 18.40 9.80 -9.20
C ILE A 63 18.15 8.35 -8.78
N ALA A 64 18.32 8.07 -7.50
CA ALA A 64 17.86 6.83 -6.89
C ALA A 64 16.60 7.16 -6.08
N SER A 65 15.45 6.65 -6.50
CA SER A 65 14.15 6.90 -5.87
C SER A 65 13.59 5.58 -5.33
N PHE A 66 13.66 5.41 -4.01
CA PHE A 66 13.33 4.15 -3.33
C PHE A 66 12.27 4.33 -2.26
N SER A 67 11.50 3.26 -2.02
CA SER A 67 10.58 3.17 -0.89
C SER A 67 11.33 2.87 0.41
N ALA A 68 11.08 3.66 1.45
CA ALA A 68 11.64 3.44 2.79
C ALA A 68 11.06 2.19 3.45
N ALA A 69 9.86 1.77 3.07
CA ALA A 69 9.31 0.47 3.41
C ALA A 69 8.29 0.02 2.37
N SER A 70 8.21 -1.28 2.15
CA SER A 70 7.21 -1.88 1.27
C SER A 70 5.79 -1.72 1.84
N ASN A 71 4.87 -1.22 1.03
CA ASN A 71 3.45 -1.16 1.39
C ASN A 71 2.75 -2.54 1.28
N VAL A 72 3.44 -3.56 0.77
CA VAL A 72 2.96 -4.94 0.63
C VAL A 72 3.43 -5.80 1.78
N THR A 73 4.74 -5.97 1.92
CA THR A 73 5.35 -6.85 2.92
C THR A 73 5.69 -6.15 4.22
N GLY A 74 5.71 -4.82 4.23
CA GLY A 74 6.14 -4.02 5.38
C GLY A 74 7.66 -3.95 5.54
N ILE A 75 8.45 -4.68 4.77
CA ILE A 75 9.92 -4.71 4.89
C ILE A 75 10.49 -3.30 4.80
N ILE A 76 11.33 -2.95 5.77
CA ILE A 76 11.94 -1.62 5.92
C ILE A 76 13.31 -1.64 5.24
N SER A 77 13.59 -0.61 4.44
CA SER A 77 14.89 -0.41 3.77
C SER A 77 15.88 0.27 4.70
N ASP A 78 17.17 -0.10 4.60
CA ASP A 78 18.24 0.69 5.22
C ASP A 78 18.49 1.97 4.41
N THR A 79 17.69 2.99 4.74
CA THR A 79 17.75 4.28 4.02
C THR A 79 19.10 4.97 4.17
N HIS A 80 19.83 4.73 5.25
CA HIS A 80 21.15 5.35 5.49
C HIS A 80 22.23 4.72 4.61
N ALA A 81 22.38 3.40 4.66
CA ALA A 81 23.40 2.70 3.88
C ALA A 81 23.19 2.87 2.37
N VAL A 82 21.94 2.76 1.92
CA VAL A 82 21.60 2.94 0.49
C VAL A 82 21.87 4.39 0.06
N THR A 83 21.50 5.40 0.85
CA THR A 83 21.79 6.81 0.53
C THR A 83 23.28 7.08 0.42
N GLN A 84 24.10 6.54 1.35
CA GLN A 84 25.55 6.69 1.29
C GLN A 84 26.15 6.08 0.03
N LEU A 85 25.67 4.90 -0.37
CA LEU A 85 26.10 4.25 -1.61
C LEU A 85 25.74 5.11 -2.82
N VAL A 86 24.53 5.65 -2.88
CA VAL A 86 24.05 6.53 -3.96
C VAL A 86 24.94 7.78 -4.05
N HIS A 87 25.19 8.45 -2.93
CA HIS A 87 26.02 9.65 -2.88
C HIS A 87 27.51 9.40 -3.18
N LYS A 88 28.05 8.23 -2.81
CA LYS A 88 29.42 7.82 -3.17
C LYS A 88 29.66 7.92 -4.67
N TYR A 89 28.62 7.68 -5.47
CA TYR A 89 28.69 7.76 -6.93
C TYR A 89 28.09 9.05 -7.49
N GLY A 90 27.79 10.05 -6.65
CA GLY A 90 27.31 11.39 -7.08
C GLY A 90 25.89 11.38 -7.65
N ALA A 91 25.06 10.41 -7.32
CA ALA A 91 23.64 10.39 -7.63
C ALA A 91 22.82 11.00 -6.49
N LEU A 92 21.60 11.47 -6.78
CA LEU A 92 20.65 11.99 -5.80
C LEU A 92 19.85 10.85 -5.15
N ALA A 93 19.59 10.95 -3.84
CA ALA A 93 18.84 9.98 -3.08
C ALA A 93 17.45 10.51 -2.69
N PHE A 94 16.40 9.99 -3.34
CA PHE A 94 14.99 10.30 -3.10
C PHE A 94 14.32 9.13 -2.38
N TRP A 95 13.48 9.43 -1.39
CA TRP A 95 12.85 8.41 -0.56
C TRP A 95 11.35 8.57 -0.43
N ASP A 96 10.61 7.53 -0.80
CA ASP A 96 9.18 7.43 -0.55
C ASP A 96 8.94 6.87 0.86
N PHE A 97 8.54 7.76 1.77
CA PHE A 97 8.15 7.41 3.13
C PHE A 97 6.64 7.23 3.28
N ALA A 98 5.86 7.21 2.21
CA ALA A 98 4.41 7.17 2.29
C ALA A 98 3.86 5.99 3.13
N ALA A 99 4.51 4.83 3.09
CA ALA A 99 4.13 3.68 3.92
C ALA A 99 4.75 3.75 5.33
N ALA A 100 5.98 4.26 5.44
CA ALA A 100 6.76 4.21 6.66
C ALA A 100 6.55 5.40 7.61
N ALA A 101 6.22 6.57 7.06
CA ALA A 101 6.18 7.83 7.81
C ALA A 101 5.36 7.82 9.11
N PRO A 102 4.21 7.13 9.22
CA PRO A 102 3.47 7.08 10.47
C PRO A 102 4.21 6.36 11.61
N TYR A 103 5.22 5.53 11.29
CA TYR A 103 5.73 4.50 12.21
C TYR A 103 7.23 4.58 12.50
N VAL A 104 8.01 5.31 11.68
CA VAL A 104 9.47 5.39 11.82
C VAL A 104 9.93 6.82 11.98
N ASP A 105 11.15 7.00 12.52
CA ASP A 105 11.81 8.29 12.47
C ASP A 105 12.22 8.65 11.06
N ILE A 106 12.12 9.95 10.75
CA ILE A 106 12.47 10.48 9.44
C ILE A 106 13.51 11.57 9.66
N GLU A 107 14.74 11.25 9.31
CA GLU A 107 15.85 12.20 9.36
C GLU A 107 16.26 12.59 7.95
N MET A 108 15.93 13.83 7.55
CA MET A 108 16.38 14.40 6.29
C MET A 108 17.89 14.61 6.29
N ASN A 109 18.45 15.09 7.41
CA ASN A 109 19.86 15.41 7.59
C ASN A 109 20.38 14.71 8.87
N PRO A 110 20.64 13.40 8.83
CA PRO A 110 21.12 12.68 9.98
C PRO A 110 22.46 13.26 10.47
N ARG A 111 22.52 13.56 11.78
CA ARG A 111 23.72 14.06 12.43
C ARG A 111 24.53 12.88 12.94
N CYS A 112 25.29 12.27 12.06
CA CYS A 112 26.16 11.15 12.45
C CYS A 112 27.54 11.34 11.83
N ASP A 113 28.57 11.45 12.67
CA ASP A 113 29.96 11.62 12.24
C ASP A 113 30.44 10.42 11.41
N SER A 114 29.88 9.24 11.63
CA SER A 114 30.17 8.03 10.87
C SER A 114 29.49 8.00 9.50
N HIS A 115 28.50 8.84 9.27
CA HIS A 115 27.67 8.83 8.05
C HIS A 115 27.35 10.24 7.50
N PRO A 116 28.35 11.07 7.20
CA PRO A 116 28.15 12.47 6.83
C PRO A 116 27.39 12.65 5.48
N SER A 117 27.33 11.60 4.66
CA SER A 117 26.65 11.58 3.36
C SER A 117 25.31 10.84 3.38
N ALA A 118 24.72 10.58 4.53
CA ALA A 118 23.43 9.90 4.64
C ALA A 118 22.21 10.85 4.59
N TYR A 119 22.42 12.15 4.31
CA TYR A 119 21.34 13.10 4.10
C TYR A 119 20.51 12.71 2.86
N LYS A 120 19.22 13.01 2.88
CA LYS A 120 18.32 12.70 1.77
C LYS A 120 18.14 13.95 0.92
N ASP A 121 18.12 13.79 -0.41
CA ASP A 121 17.91 14.91 -1.32
C ASP A 121 16.41 15.26 -1.45
N ALA A 122 15.54 14.27 -1.40
CA ALA A 122 14.09 14.46 -1.31
C ALA A 122 13.43 13.33 -0.52
N ILE A 123 12.30 13.66 0.11
CA ILE A 123 11.39 12.69 0.73
C ILE A 123 9.94 13.01 0.37
N PHE A 124 9.13 11.96 0.19
CA PHE A 124 7.71 12.04 -0.11
C PHE A 124 6.92 11.46 1.06
N LEU A 125 5.91 12.18 1.53
CA LEU A 125 5.11 11.82 2.68
C LEU A 125 3.62 11.81 2.35
N SER A 126 2.89 10.89 2.99
CA SER A 126 1.44 10.77 2.86
C SER A 126 0.78 10.94 4.24
N PRO A 127 0.57 12.18 4.74
CA PRO A 127 -0.01 12.39 6.07
C PRO A 127 -1.41 11.79 6.23
N HIS A 128 -2.14 11.55 5.13
CA HIS A 128 -3.43 10.86 5.16
C HIS A 128 -3.36 9.41 5.68
N LYS A 129 -2.18 8.81 5.78
CA LYS A 129 -1.96 7.46 6.35
C LYS A 129 -1.72 7.48 7.86
N PHE A 130 -1.51 8.66 8.45
CA PHE A 130 -1.41 8.82 9.90
C PHE A 130 -2.80 8.75 10.54
N ILE A 131 -2.84 8.46 11.84
CA ILE A 131 -4.08 8.52 12.61
C ILE A 131 -4.63 9.95 12.57
N GLY A 132 -5.91 10.08 12.22
CA GLY A 132 -6.56 11.40 12.05
C GLY A 132 -6.21 12.12 10.75
N GLY A 133 -5.40 11.52 9.89
CA GLY A 133 -4.90 12.13 8.65
C GLY A 133 -5.77 12.08 7.38
N PRO A 134 -6.80 11.22 7.25
CA PRO A 134 -7.56 11.15 6.01
C PRO A 134 -8.01 12.52 5.49
N GLY A 135 -7.79 12.77 4.18
CA GLY A 135 -8.10 14.04 3.52
C GLY A 135 -6.98 15.10 3.59
N THR A 136 -5.84 14.83 4.25
CA THR A 136 -4.70 15.74 4.25
C THR A 136 -3.94 15.71 2.94
N PRO A 137 -3.27 16.81 2.52
CA PRO A 137 -2.42 16.82 1.34
C PRO A 137 -1.17 15.97 1.53
N GLY A 138 -0.56 15.54 0.43
CA GLY A 138 0.79 14.99 0.40
C GLY A 138 1.82 16.07 0.74
N VAL A 139 3.00 15.65 1.19
CA VAL A 139 4.12 16.55 1.51
C VAL A 139 5.35 16.10 0.77
N LEU A 140 5.99 17.03 0.06
CA LEU A 140 7.30 16.89 -0.52
C LEU A 140 8.29 17.75 0.27
N ILE A 141 9.37 17.16 0.73
CA ILE A 141 10.50 17.88 1.32
C ILE A 141 11.73 17.57 0.46
N LEU A 142 12.37 18.60 -0.03
CA LEU A 142 13.58 18.45 -0.85
C LEU A 142 14.60 19.54 -0.55
N ARG A 143 15.83 19.30 -0.95
CA ARG A 143 16.91 20.28 -0.83
C ARG A 143 16.66 21.45 -1.77
N LYS A 144 16.76 22.67 -1.25
CA LYS A 144 16.39 23.89 -1.96
C LYS A 144 17.18 24.10 -3.24
N GLU A 145 18.45 23.67 -3.28
CA GLU A 145 19.31 23.76 -4.45
C GLU A 145 18.84 22.91 -5.66
N LEU A 146 17.91 21.97 -5.46
CA LEU A 146 17.33 21.19 -6.55
C LEU A 146 16.20 21.93 -7.28
N LEU A 147 15.66 23.00 -6.69
CA LEU A 147 14.60 23.82 -7.28
C LEU A 147 15.18 24.93 -8.18
N ASN A 148 15.66 24.52 -9.35
CA ASN A 148 16.30 25.41 -10.33
C ASN A 148 15.36 25.90 -11.44
N ASN A 149 14.14 25.38 -11.51
CA ASN A 149 13.15 25.74 -12.52
C ASN A 149 12.69 27.19 -12.35
N SER A 150 12.54 27.91 -13.45
CA SER A 150 12.00 29.28 -13.48
C SER A 150 10.48 29.29 -13.59
N VAL A 151 9.89 28.20 -14.04
CA VAL A 151 8.43 27.99 -14.22
C VAL A 151 7.99 26.88 -13.26
N PRO A 152 6.95 27.10 -12.45
CA PRO A 152 6.45 26.06 -11.56
C PRO A 152 5.82 24.90 -12.34
N GLU A 153 5.73 23.71 -11.71
CA GLU A 153 5.04 22.54 -12.27
C GLU A 153 3.58 22.85 -12.58
N SER A 154 2.87 23.49 -11.64
CA SER A 154 1.49 23.92 -11.82
C SER A 154 1.40 25.45 -11.93
N VAL A 155 1.22 25.94 -13.14
CA VAL A 155 1.09 27.38 -13.40
C VAL A 155 -0.31 27.88 -13.04
N GLY A 156 -0.41 29.07 -12.42
CA GLY A 156 -1.71 29.65 -12.05
C GLY A 156 -1.66 30.72 -10.99
N GLY A 157 -2.82 31.04 -10.45
CA GLY A 157 -2.95 31.97 -9.32
C GLY A 157 -2.19 31.47 -8.10
N GLY A 158 -1.59 32.38 -7.35
CA GLY A 158 -0.73 32.08 -6.20
C GLY A 158 0.75 31.89 -6.55
N THR A 159 1.09 31.57 -7.81
CA THR A 159 2.48 31.30 -8.23
C THR A 159 3.17 32.54 -8.81
N VAL A 160 2.43 33.61 -9.08
CA VAL A 160 2.88 34.79 -9.80
C VAL A 160 2.98 36.02 -8.89
N ALA A 161 4.02 36.84 -9.11
CA ALA A 161 4.17 38.13 -8.48
C ALA A 161 3.40 39.22 -9.22
N TYR A 162 3.31 39.11 -10.54
CA TYR A 162 2.64 40.08 -11.41
C TYR A 162 2.23 39.47 -12.75
N VAL A 163 1.08 39.90 -13.27
CA VAL A 163 0.59 39.52 -14.59
C VAL A 163 -0.03 40.75 -15.26
N ASN A 164 0.31 41.02 -16.51
CA ASN A 164 -0.33 42.03 -17.37
C ASN A 164 -0.83 41.39 -18.66
N GLN A 165 -1.20 42.15 -19.66
CA GLN A 165 -1.79 41.65 -20.90
C GLN A 165 -0.82 40.84 -21.77
N THR A 166 0.49 41.04 -21.61
CA THR A 166 1.52 40.45 -22.48
C THR A 166 2.61 39.70 -21.71
N GLU A 167 2.75 39.95 -20.43
CA GLU A 167 3.86 39.44 -19.62
C GLU A 167 3.39 38.98 -18.24
N HIS A 168 4.17 38.09 -17.65
CA HIS A 168 3.98 37.64 -16.27
C HIS A 168 5.34 37.40 -15.60
N MET A 169 5.35 37.46 -14.29
CA MET A 169 6.51 37.21 -13.45
C MET A 169 6.11 36.29 -12.30
N TYR A 170 6.81 35.17 -12.15
CA TYR A 170 6.62 34.25 -11.05
C TYR A 170 7.24 34.76 -9.75
N LEU A 171 6.79 34.21 -8.64
CA LEU A 171 7.38 34.45 -7.33
C LEU A 171 8.84 33.99 -7.29
N ASN A 172 9.69 34.74 -6.59
CA ASN A 172 11.08 34.34 -6.33
C ASN A 172 11.18 33.28 -5.23
N ASP A 173 10.21 33.25 -4.29
CA ASP A 173 10.12 32.20 -3.30
C ASP A 173 9.71 30.90 -3.96
N VAL A 174 10.61 29.92 -3.97
CA VAL A 174 10.43 28.66 -4.67
C VAL A 174 9.34 27.78 -4.03
N GLU A 175 9.15 27.85 -2.73
CA GLU A 175 8.14 27.07 -2.02
C GLU A 175 6.73 27.55 -2.43
N HIS A 176 6.47 28.85 -2.29
CA HIS A 176 5.19 29.45 -2.71
C HIS A 176 4.95 29.37 -4.21
N ARG A 177 6.02 29.47 -5.01
CA ARG A 177 5.89 29.34 -6.47
C ARG A 177 5.41 27.96 -6.91
N GLU A 178 5.80 26.88 -6.22
CA GLU A 178 5.37 25.52 -6.54
C GLU A 178 3.97 25.18 -6.01
N GLU A 179 3.35 26.03 -5.21
CA GLU A 179 2.00 25.86 -4.66
C GLU A 179 0.96 26.65 -5.46
N GLY A 180 0.52 26.10 -6.61
CA GLY A 180 -0.49 26.73 -7.45
C GLY A 180 -1.90 26.63 -6.85
N GLY A 181 -2.64 27.77 -6.88
CA GLY A 181 -4.01 27.87 -6.36
C GLY A 181 -4.09 28.07 -4.85
N THR A 182 -5.30 28.08 -4.32
CA THR A 182 -5.53 28.16 -2.86
C THR A 182 -5.17 26.82 -2.21
N PRO A 183 -4.25 26.78 -1.25
CA PRO A 183 -3.88 25.53 -0.59
C PRO A 183 -5.01 24.96 0.25
N ALA A 184 -4.96 23.68 0.54
CA ALA A 184 -5.89 22.98 1.44
C ALA A 184 -5.58 23.37 2.90
N ILE A 185 -6.02 24.58 3.33
CA ILE A 185 -5.59 25.23 4.59
C ILE A 185 -5.93 24.37 5.81
N ILE A 186 -7.20 23.96 5.96
CA ILE A 186 -7.64 23.15 7.11
C ILE A 186 -6.97 21.78 7.12
N GLU A 187 -6.87 21.16 5.97
CA GLU A 187 -6.25 19.85 5.81
C GLU A 187 -4.74 19.91 6.07
N SER A 188 -4.07 21.01 5.75
CA SER A 188 -2.66 21.25 6.07
C SER A 188 -2.45 21.44 7.58
N ILE A 189 -3.36 22.16 8.27
CA ILE A 189 -3.35 22.24 9.73
C ILE A 189 -3.50 20.84 10.33
N ARG A 190 -4.43 20.05 9.82
CA ARG A 190 -4.62 18.65 10.25
C ARG A 190 -3.38 17.79 9.99
N ALA A 191 -2.70 17.98 8.86
CA ALA A 191 -1.43 17.32 8.60
C ALA A 191 -0.39 17.66 9.69
N GLY A 192 -0.27 18.90 10.09
CA GLY A 192 0.58 19.29 11.22
C GLY A 192 0.20 18.59 12.54
N LEU A 193 -1.09 18.51 12.84
CA LEU A 193 -1.59 17.85 14.05
C LEU A 193 -1.28 16.35 14.10
N VAL A 194 -1.33 15.63 12.98
CA VAL A 194 -1.01 14.19 12.97
C VAL A 194 0.47 13.91 13.19
N PHE A 195 1.37 14.81 12.74
CA PHE A 195 2.79 14.73 13.11
C PHE A 195 3.00 14.99 14.59
N GLN A 196 2.31 15.98 15.17
CA GLN A 196 2.37 16.24 16.62
C GLN A 196 1.84 15.05 17.42
N LEU A 197 0.78 14.38 16.98
CA LEU A 197 0.28 13.17 17.62
C LEU A 197 1.32 12.05 17.60
N LYS A 198 1.95 11.78 16.44
CA LYS A 198 3.03 10.80 16.32
C LYS A 198 4.18 11.11 17.29
N GLU A 199 4.61 12.37 17.35
CA GLU A 199 5.67 12.83 18.25
C GLU A 199 5.29 12.64 19.72
N ALA A 200 4.03 12.98 20.07
CA ALA A 200 3.54 12.83 21.44
C ALA A 200 3.45 11.37 21.91
N VAL A 201 3.14 10.43 21.01
CA VAL A 201 3.16 9.00 21.30
C VAL A 201 4.61 8.49 21.40
N GLY A 202 5.47 8.95 20.52
CA GLY A 202 6.87 8.54 20.41
C GLY A 202 7.07 7.32 19.49
N VAL A 203 8.01 7.45 18.56
CA VAL A 203 8.28 6.41 17.56
C VAL A 203 8.75 5.10 18.19
N ASP A 204 9.56 5.17 19.25
CA ASP A 204 10.04 3.98 19.98
C ASP A 204 8.87 3.17 20.55
N VAL A 205 7.85 3.85 21.09
CA VAL A 205 6.64 3.21 21.62
C VAL A 205 5.85 2.56 20.50
N ILE A 206 5.63 3.31 19.40
CA ILE A 206 4.91 2.81 18.21
C ILE A 206 5.61 1.54 17.68
N ARG A 207 6.93 1.63 17.45
CA ARG A 207 7.72 0.54 16.89
C ARG A 207 7.76 -0.69 17.81
N ALA A 208 7.93 -0.50 19.11
CA ALA A 208 7.96 -1.60 20.06
C ALA A 208 6.64 -2.39 20.11
N HIS A 209 5.50 -1.67 20.15
CA HIS A 209 4.17 -2.30 20.15
C HIS A 209 3.89 -3.02 18.82
N GLU A 210 4.06 -2.34 17.70
CA GLU A 210 3.74 -2.91 16.38
C GLU A 210 4.68 -4.07 16.03
N HIS A 211 5.97 -3.99 16.41
CA HIS A 211 6.90 -5.09 16.20
C HIS A 211 6.48 -6.35 16.97
N ASP A 212 6.04 -6.20 18.24
CA ASP A 212 5.55 -7.34 19.01
C ASP A 212 4.30 -7.96 18.38
N LEU A 213 3.32 -7.15 18.00
CA LEU A 213 2.08 -7.62 17.39
C LEU A 213 2.33 -8.34 16.05
N VAL A 214 3.12 -7.73 15.15
CA VAL A 214 3.40 -8.35 13.83
C VAL A 214 4.19 -9.64 13.96
N ARG A 215 5.19 -9.68 14.87
CA ARG A 215 5.97 -10.89 15.14
C ARG A 215 5.09 -12.03 15.62
N ARG A 216 4.18 -11.77 16.57
CA ARG A 216 3.23 -12.76 17.10
C ARG A 216 2.24 -13.24 16.05
N ALA A 217 1.72 -12.34 15.20
CA ALA A 217 0.85 -12.70 14.09
C ALA A 217 1.58 -13.63 13.10
N ILE A 218 2.81 -13.29 12.71
CA ILE A 218 3.63 -14.13 11.83
C ILE A 218 3.89 -15.49 12.47
N GLN A 219 4.27 -15.54 13.73
CA GLN A 219 4.49 -16.79 14.46
C GLN A 219 3.24 -17.69 14.50
N SER A 220 2.05 -17.08 14.57
CA SER A 220 0.78 -17.80 14.55
C SER A 220 0.42 -18.34 13.17
N TRP A 221 0.71 -17.57 12.11
CA TRP A 221 0.25 -17.87 10.74
C TRP A 221 1.27 -18.64 9.91
N ALA A 222 2.57 -18.39 10.08
CA ALA A 222 3.61 -19.02 9.26
C ALA A 222 3.62 -20.56 9.31
N PRO A 223 3.35 -21.22 10.45
CA PRO A 223 3.25 -22.68 10.47
C PRO A 223 1.95 -23.24 9.91
N HIS A 224 0.97 -22.38 9.61
CA HIS A 224 -0.34 -22.83 9.14
C HIS A 224 -0.26 -23.31 7.68
N PRO A 225 -0.70 -24.55 7.33
CA PRO A 225 -0.49 -25.11 6.00
C PRO A 225 -1.22 -24.32 4.88
N ASN A 226 -2.32 -23.65 5.22
CA ASN A 226 -3.17 -22.95 4.26
C ASN A 226 -2.88 -21.43 4.21
N ILE A 227 -2.02 -20.88 5.06
CA ILE A 227 -1.65 -19.46 5.03
C ILE A 227 -0.24 -19.31 4.47
N GLN A 228 -0.11 -18.57 3.39
CA GLN A 228 1.19 -18.21 2.85
C GLN A 228 1.39 -16.70 3.03
N ILE A 229 2.26 -16.31 3.96
CA ILE A 229 2.65 -14.92 4.18
C ILE A 229 3.65 -14.52 3.09
N LEU A 230 3.52 -13.31 2.56
CA LEU A 230 4.37 -12.80 1.48
C LEU A 230 5.59 -12.05 2.03
N GLY A 231 6.72 -12.21 1.34
CA GLY A 231 8.01 -11.59 1.67
C GLY A 231 8.82 -12.36 2.71
N ASN A 232 10.03 -11.88 2.99
CA ASN A 232 10.93 -12.48 3.98
C ASN A 232 10.39 -12.27 5.40
N LEU A 233 10.14 -13.34 6.14
CA LEU A 233 9.52 -13.31 7.47
C LEU A 233 10.48 -12.86 8.57
N ASP A 234 11.78 -12.96 8.33
CA ASP A 234 12.84 -12.60 9.30
C ASP A 234 13.29 -11.14 9.13
N ALA A 235 12.86 -10.46 8.07
CA ALA A 235 13.21 -9.07 7.83
C ALA A 235 12.53 -8.13 8.83
N ASP A 236 13.23 -7.04 9.24
CA ASP A 236 12.57 -5.95 9.97
C ASP A 236 11.47 -5.33 9.10
N ARG A 237 10.29 -5.15 9.69
CA ARG A 237 9.11 -4.69 8.97
C ARG A 237 8.18 -3.81 9.81
N LEU A 238 7.40 -3.03 9.11
CA LEU A 238 6.21 -2.39 9.64
C LEU A 238 5.16 -3.43 10.00
N SER A 239 4.16 -3.05 10.78
CA SER A 239 3.03 -3.92 11.15
C SER A 239 2.07 -4.17 9.98
N ILE A 240 2.62 -4.54 8.82
CA ILE A 240 1.90 -4.86 7.59
C ILE A 240 2.13 -6.34 7.28
N VAL A 241 1.04 -7.10 7.16
CA VAL A 241 1.12 -8.51 6.76
C VAL A 241 0.22 -8.75 5.56
N SER A 242 0.84 -9.15 4.46
CA SER A 242 0.15 -9.61 3.25
C SER A 242 0.24 -11.12 3.15
N PHE A 243 -0.87 -11.76 2.84
CA PHE A 243 -0.95 -13.21 2.75
C PHE A 243 -1.99 -13.67 1.74
N VAL A 244 -1.84 -14.90 1.28
CA VAL A 244 -2.84 -15.63 0.50
C VAL A 244 -3.29 -16.87 1.27
N ILE A 245 -4.54 -17.29 1.08
CA ILE A 245 -5.10 -18.50 1.69
C ILE A 245 -5.31 -19.56 0.63
N LYS A 246 -4.74 -20.74 0.85
CA LYS A 246 -4.91 -21.93 0.00
C LYS A 246 -6.13 -22.71 0.46
N HIS A 247 -6.88 -23.23 -0.49
CA HIS A 247 -7.85 -24.27 -0.20
C HIS A 247 -7.10 -25.62 0.00
N PRO A 248 -7.45 -26.42 1.01
CA PRO A 248 -6.73 -27.68 1.29
C PRO A 248 -6.67 -28.65 0.11
N GLU A 249 -7.70 -28.69 -0.72
CA GLU A 249 -7.83 -29.60 -1.87
C GLU A 249 -7.93 -28.88 -3.22
N GLY A 250 -7.78 -27.55 -3.23
CA GLY A 250 -7.99 -26.73 -4.42
C GLY A 250 -6.88 -25.72 -4.69
N LYS A 251 -7.27 -24.64 -5.33
CA LYS A 251 -6.39 -23.50 -5.65
C LYS A 251 -6.24 -22.58 -4.44
N TYR A 252 -6.48 -21.32 -4.63
CA TYR A 252 -6.51 -20.30 -3.56
C TYR A 252 -7.95 -19.85 -3.32
N LEU A 253 -8.21 -19.31 -2.14
CA LEU A 253 -9.39 -18.47 -1.94
C LEU A 253 -9.09 -17.08 -2.53
N HIS A 254 -10.01 -16.59 -3.35
CA HIS A 254 -9.87 -15.26 -3.95
C HIS A 254 -9.72 -14.20 -2.86
N HIS A 255 -8.74 -13.28 -3.01
CA HIS A 255 -8.47 -12.27 -1.97
C HIS A 255 -9.69 -11.44 -1.58
N ASN A 256 -10.55 -11.06 -2.55
CA ASN A 256 -11.78 -10.32 -2.24
C ASN A 256 -12.85 -11.18 -1.57
N PHE A 257 -12.86 -12.51 -1.79
CA PHE A 257 -13.70 -13.41 -1.01
C PHE A 257 -13.28 -13.42 0.46
N VAL A 258 -11.98 -13.58 0.72
CA VAL A 258 -11.46 -13.55 2.10
C VAL A 258 -11.76 -12.22 2.77
N VAL A 259 -11.62 -11.10 2.05
CA VAL A 259 -11.97 -9.76 2.56
C VAL A 259 -13.46 -9.65 2.86
N ALA A 260 -14.33 -10.17 1.99
CA ALA A 260 -15.78 -10.18 2.22
C ALA A 260 -16.13 -10.99 3.47
N VAL A 261 -15.57 -12.20 3.63
CA VAL A 261 -15.80 -13.04 4.80
C VAL A 261 -15.27 -12.40 6.09
N LEU A 262 -14.07 -11.78 6.06
CA LEU A 262 -13.53 -11.03 7.21
C LEU A 262 -14.47 -9.89 7.63
N ASN A 263 -15.03 -9.17 6.65
CA ASN A 263 -15.97 -8.09 6.92
C ASN A 263 -17.33 -8.62 7.45
N ASP A 264 -17.93 -9.58 6.75
CA ASP A 264 -19.32 -9.99 6.98
C ASP A 264 -19.47 -10.84 8.24
N LEU A 265 -18.50 -11.74 8.49
CA LEU A 265 -18.55 -12.68 9.62
C LEU A 265 -17.87 -12.12 10.87
N PHE A 266 -16.82 -11.32 10.72
CA PHE A 266 -15.98 -10.87 11.83
C PHE A 266 -15.96 -9.35 12.01
N GLY A 267 -16.54 -8.56 11.11
CA GLY A 267 -16.46 -7.09 11.16
C GLY A 267 -15.06 -6.53 10.96
N ILE A 268 -14.14 -7.33 10.40
CA ILE A 268 -12.74 -6.93 10.18
C ILE A 268 -12.60 -6.34 8.77
N GLN A 269 -12.30 -5.05 8.70
CA GLN A 269 -12.01 -4.39 7.44
C GLN A 269 -10.55 -4.62 7.04
N SER A 270 -10.34 -5.44 6.04
CA SER A 270 -9.05 -5.73 5.44
C SER A 270 -8.98 -5.22 4.00
N ARG A 271 -7.82 -5.27 3.38
CA ARG A 271 -7.65 -4.89 1.97
C ARG A 271 -7.31 -6.09 1.11
N GLY A 272 -8.03 -6.27 -0.01
CA GLY A 272 -7.71 -7.23 -1.06
C GLY A 272 -7.11 -6.57 -2.31
N GLY A 273 -6.37 -7.33 -3.11
CA GLY A 273 -5.80 -6.92 -4.40
C GLY A 273 -4.30 -6.71 -4.41
N CYS A 274 -3.78 -6.10 -5.48
CA CYS A 274 -2.33 -5.95 -5.72
C CYS A 274 -1.67 -4.75 -5.01
N SER A 275 -2.42 -3.97 -4.25
CA SER A 275 -1.94 -2.85 -3.40
C SER A 275 -1.12 -1.79 -4.13
N CYS A 276 -1.33 -1.57 -5.46
CA CYS A 276 -0.59 -0.64 -6.30
C CYS A 276 0.93 -0.90 -6.33
N ALA A 277 1.33 -2.17 -6.31
CA ALA A 277 2.71 -2.65 -6.42
C ALA A 277 2.74 -3.89 -7.34
N GLY A 278 2.26 -3.73 -8.58
CA GLY A 278 2.08 -4.82 -9.55
C GLY A 278 3.34 -5.63 -9.80
N PRO A 279 4.47 -5.02 -10.21
CA PRO A 279 5.70 -5.75 -10.49
C PRO A 279 6.23 -6.54 -9.29
N TYR A 280 6.12 -5.97 -8.08
CA TYR A 280 6.50 -6.67 -6.86
C TYR A 280 5.55 -7.83 -6.55
N GLY A 281 4.24 -7.59 -6.69
CA GLY A 281 3.23 -8.62 -6.50
C GLY A 281 3.41 -9.81 -7.42
N HIS A 282 3.74 -9.58 -8.70
CA HIS A 282 4.02 -10.66 -9.64
C HIS A 282 5.20 -11.52 -9.17
N ARG A 283 6.30 -10.92 -8.70
CA ARG A 283 7.42 -11.69 -8.14
C ARG A 283 7.04 -12.49 -6.91
N LEU A 284 6.31 -11.87 -5.97
CA LEU A 284 5.86 -12.54 -4.74
C LEU A 284 4.92 -13.72 -5.00
N LEU A 285 4.12 -13.65 -6.07
CA LEU A 285 3.18 -14.69 -6.47
C LEU A 285 3.75 -15.66 -7.52
N GLY A 286 5.00 -15.44 -7.97
CA GLY A 286 5.65 -16.29 -8.98
C GLY A 286 5.04 -16.15 -10.38
N ILE A 287 4.49 -14.97 -10.71
CA ILE A 287 3.89 -14.67 -12.02
C ILE A 287 4.99 -14.16 -12.95
N ASP A 288 5.23 -14.85 -14.03
CA ASP A 288 6.16 -14.43 -15.06
C ASP A 288 5.55 -13.40 -16.03
N LEU A 289 6.37 -12.86 -16.93
CA LEU A 289 5.94 -11.81 -17.83
C LEU A 289 4.92 -12.30 -18.87
N GLU A 290 5.01 -13.55 -19.31
CA GLU A 290 4.09 -14.14 -20.28
C GLU A 290 2.69 -14.26 -19.67
N THR A 291 2.60 -14.88 -18.50
CA THR A 291 1.36 -14.98 -17.72
C THR A 291 0.81 -13.59 -17.35
N SER A 292 1.69 -12.62 -17.06
CA SER A 292 1.27 -11.23 -16.80
C SER A 292 0.57 -10.61 -18.01
N HIS A 293 1.07 -10.82 -19.22
CA HIS A 293 0.41 -10.32 -20.43
C HIS A 293 -0.92 -11.01 -20.71
N GLU A 294 -1.07 -12.29 -20.31
CA GLU A 294 -2.35 -12.98 -20.42
C GLU A 294 -3.39 -12.37 -19.45
N TYR A 295 -3.00 -12.11 -18.20
CA TYR A 295 -3.86 -11.36 -17.25
C TYR A 295 -4.25 -9.99 -17.78
N GLU A 296 -3.28 -9.22 -18.32
CA GLU A 296 -3.52 -7.89 -18.89
C GLU A 296 -4.58 -7.95 -20.00
N ARG A 297 -4.51 -8.96 -20.86
CA ARG A 297 -5.45 -9.17 -21.96
C ARG A 297 -6.88 -9.43 -21.45
N GLU A 298 -7.04 -10.36 -20.47
CA GLU A 298 -8.34 -10.64 -19.86
C GLU A 298 -8.92 -9.43 -19.12
N ILE A 299 -8.08 -8.68 -18.41
CA ILE A 299 -8.47 -7.46 -17.72
C ILE A 299 -8.93 -6.40 -18.72
N SER A 300 -8.23 -6.24 -19.85
CA SER A 300 -8.61 -5.29 -20.91
C SER A 300 -9.95 -5.65 -21.59
N HIS A 301 -10.36 -6.90 -21.53
CA HIS A 301 -11.69 -7.37 -21.94
C HIS A 301 -12.76 -7.17 -20.86
N GLY A 302 -12.41 -6.55 -19.73
CA GLY A 302 -13.34 -6.22 -18.65
C GLY A 302 -13.38 -7.23 -17.50
N CYS A 303 -12.51 -8.26 -17.50
CA CYS A 303 -12.49 -9.29 -16.47
C CYS A 303 -11.59 -8.90 -15.30
N GLU A 304 -11.99 -7.85 -14.54
CA GLU A 304 -11.22 -7.34 -13.39
C GLU A 304 -11.00 -8.40 -12.29
N GLY A 305 -11.93 -9.35 -12.16
CA GLY A 305 -11.89 -10.38 -11.14
C GLY A 305 -10.80 -11.42 -11.32
N ILE A 306 -10.11 -11.46 -12.48
CA ILE A 306 -8.99 -12.38 -12.68
C ILE A 306 -7.68 -11.85 -12.07
N LYS A 307 -7.60 -10.58 -11.73
CA LYS A 307 -6.39 -9.95 -11.19
C LYS A 307 -5.82 -10.72 -10.01
N PRO A 308 -4.57 -11.14 -10.06
CA PRO A 308 -3.89 -11.71 -8.90
C PRO A 308 -3.78 -10.68 -7.77
N GLY A 309 -3.82 -11.18 -6.54
CA GLY A 309 -3.71 -10.31 -5.37
C GLY A 309 -3.63 -11.12 -4.08
N TRP A 310 -3.59 -10.39 -2.99
CA TRP A 310 -3.46 -10.92 -1.64
C TRP A 310 -4.37 -10.18 -0.68
N VAL A 311 -4.54 -10.72 0.51
CA VAL A 311 -5.17 -10.02 1.63
C VAL A 311 -4.10 -9.33 2.46
N ARG A 312 -4.37 -8.10 2.89
CA ARG A 312 -3.48 -7.34 3.75
C ARG A 312 -4.19 -6.89 5.01
N VAL A 313 -3.57 -7.15 6.16
CA VAL A 313 -3.98 -6.64 7.47
C VAL A 313 -2.84 -5.84 8.10
N ASN A 314 -3.21 -4.92 8.98
CA ASN A 314 -2.29 -4.12 9.76
C ASN A 314 -2.67 -4.23 11.24
N PHE A 315 -1.66 -4.28 12.11
CA PHE A 315 -1.83 -4.25 13.56
C PHE A 315 -1.31 -2.92 14.09
N ASN A 316 -2.22 -1.99 14.33
CA ASN A 316 -1.85 -0.66 14.80
C ASN A 316 -1.49 -0.70 16.30
N TYR A 317 -0.54 0.12 16.71
CA TYR A 317 -0.04 0.20 18.09
C TYR A 317 -1.12 0.51 19.15
N PHE A 318 -2.27 1.01 18.75
CA PHE A 318 -3.37 1.39 19.65
C PHE A 318 -4.48 0.33 19.79
N ILE A 319 -4.39 -0.83 19.10
CA ILE A 319 -5.36 -1.90 19.30
C ILE A 319 -5.10 -2.61 20.63
N SER A 320 -6.17 -3.06 21.26
CA SER A 320 -6.09 -3.84 22.49
C SER A 320 -5.64 -5.29 22.21
N GLU A 321 -5.18 -5.97 23.24
CA GLU A 321 -4.82 -7.39 23.18
C GLU A 321 -6.01 -8.28 22.74
N PRO A 322 -7.24 -8.11 23.25
CA PRO A 322 -8.41 -8.87 22.77
C PRO A 322 -8.69 -8.65 21.27
N VAL A 323 -8.54 -7.43 20.76
CA VAL A 323 -8.72 -7.13 19.33
C VAL A 323 -7.64 -7.78 18.49
N PHE A 324 -6.39 -7.73 18.93
CA PHE A 324 -5.27 -8.41 18.25
C PHE A 324 -5.54 -9.92 18.12
N GLU A 325 -5.82 -10.59 19.24
CA GLU A 325 -6.08 -12.03 19.26
C GLU A 325 -7.30 -12.39 18.40
N TYR A 326 -8.34 -11.56 18.42
CA TYR A 326 -9.51 -11.72 17.57
C TYR A 326 -9.18 -11.73 16.09
N ILE A 327 -8.38 -10.76 15.62
CA ILE A 327 -7.95 -10.69 14.21
C ILE A 327 -7.13 -11.93 13.84
N VAL A 328 -6.17 -12.31 14.70
CA VAL A 328 -5.30 -13.46 14.46
C VAL A 328 -6.12 -14.76 14.32
N GLN A 329 -7.07 -14.97 15.21
CA GLN A 329 -7.92 -16.18 15.20
C GLN A 329 -8.94 -16.16 14.04
N ALA A 330 -9.51 -15.01 13.70
CA ALA A 330 -10.42 -14.88 12.55
C ALA A 330 -9.75 -15.31 11.24
N VAL A 331 -8.52 -14.84 10.99
CA VAL A 331 -7.75 -15.25 9.80
C VAL A 331 -7.48 -16.76 9.80
N ARG A 332 -7.14 -17.35 10.94
CA ARG A 332 -6.95 -18.81 11.06
C ARG A 332 -8.23 -19.58 10.77
N LEU A 333 -9.37 -19.16 11.35
CA LEU A 333 -10.67 -19.80 11.09
C LEU A 333 -11.05 -19.78 9.60
N ILE A 334 -10.77 -18.66 8.90
CA ILE A 334 -10.99 -18.59 7.46
C ILE A 334 -10.01 -19.51 6.71
N ALA A 335 -8.77 -19.62 7.14
CA ALA A 335 -7.80 -20.52 6.51
C ALA A 335 -8.15 -22.00 6.73
N ASP A 336 -8.77 -22.35 7.85
CA ASP A 336 -9.20 -23.70 8.14
C ASP A 336 -10.52 -24.06 7.44
N HIS A 337 -11.48 -23.12 7.40
CA HIS A 337 -12.88 -23.45 7.08
C HIS A 337 -13.57 -22.45 6.14
N GLY A 338 -12.95 -21.30 5.83
CA GLY A 338 -13.59 -20.23 5.04
C GLY A 338 -14.06 -20.69 3.65
N TRP A 339 -13.39 -21.67 3.07
CA TRP A 339 -13.76 -22.30 1.80
C TRP A 339 -15.19 -22.90 1.84
N ALA A 340 -15.68 -23.35 3.00
CA ALA A 340 -17.01 -23.88 3.14
C ALA A 340 -18.12 -22.82 2.91
N LEU A 341 -17.78 -21.53 2.98
CA LEU A 341 -18.70 -20.43 2.70
C LEU A 341 -18.81 -20.08 1.22
N LEU A 342 -17.97 -20.63 0.34
CA LEU A 342 -18.02 -20.32 -1.09
C LEU A 342 -19.43 -20.38 -1.71
N PRO A 343 -20.29 -21.40 -1.43
CA PRO A 343 -21.64 -21.46 -1.97
C PRO A 343 -22.59 -20.35 -1.47
N GLN A 344 -22.23 -19.67 -0.38
CA GLN A 344 -23.02 -18.57 0.17
C GLN A 344 -22.65 -17.21 -0.44
N TYR A 345 -21.66 -17.19 -1.35
CA TYR A 345 -21.19 -15.97 -2.01
C TYR A 345 -21.29 -16.10 -3.53
N ARG A 346 -21.56 -14.98 -4.18
CA ARG A 346 -21.54 -14.83 -5.63
C ARG A 346 -20.34 -14.00 -6.06
N PHE A 347 -19.64 -14.50 -7.07
CA PHE A 347 -18.52 -13.83 -7.69
C PHE A 347 -19.00 -13.03 -8.91
N ASP A 348 -18.58 -11.78 -9.00
CA ASP A 348 -18.73 -10.93 -10.18
C ASP A 348 -17.38 -10.78 -10.87
N ALA A 349 -17.21 -11.42 -12.02
CA ALA A 349 -15.96 -11.41 -12.78
C ALA A 349 -15.59 -10.02 -13.32
N LEU A 350 -16.59 -9.17 -13.61
CA LEU A 350 -16.35 -7.82 -14.14
C LEU A 350 -15.73 -6.89 -13.10
N SER A 351 -16.15 -7.00 -11.85
CA SER A 351 -15.67 -6.13 -10.76
C SER A 351 -14.72 -6.81 -9.78
N GLY A 352 -14.59 -8.13 -9.86
CA GLY A 352 -13.84 -8.93 -8.90
C GLY A 352 -14.46 -8.97 -7.49
N ARG A 353 -15.71 -8.58 -7.35
CA ARG A 353 -16.40 -8.54 -6.06
C ARG A 353 -17.03 -9.87 -5.71
N TRP A 354 -17.08 -10.12 -4.42
CA TRP A 354 -17.83 -11.22 -3.82
C TRP A 354 -18.91 -10.67 -2.92
N HIS A 355 -20.13 -11.17 -3.09
CA HIS A 355 -21.29 -10.72 -2.32
C HIS A 355 -22.01 -11.94 -1.74
N HIS A 356 -22.42 -11.84 -0.48
CA HIS A 356 -23.29 -12.85 0.11
C HIS A 356 -24.59 -12.98 -0.69
N VAL A 357 -25.12 -14.20 -0.83
CA VAL A 357 -26.32 -14.48 -1.65
C VAL A 357 -27.56 -13.73 -1.17
N ASP A 358 -27.65 -13.42 0.13
CA ASP A 358 -28.74 -12.63 0.71
C ASP A 358 -28.59 -11.11 0.49
N GLY A 359 -27.53 -10.69 -0.21
CA GLY A 359 -27.24 -9.28 -0.49
C GLY A 359 -26.34 -8.61 0.54
N ALA A 360 -25.98 -7.36 0.27
CA ALA A 360 -25.15 -6.57 1.17
C ALA A 360 -25.94 -6.11 2.39
N ILE A 361 -25.31 -6.16 3.56
CA ILE A 361 -25.87 -5.55 4.77
C ILE A 361 -25.79 -4.02 4.59
N GLU A 362 -26.95 -3.36 4.73
CA GLU A 362 -27.00 -1.90 4.66
C GLU A 362 -26.27 -1.28 5.85
N PRO A 363 -25.37 -0.31 5.61
CA PRO A 363 -24.69 0.37 6.70
C PRO A 363 -25.71 1.13 7.56
N PRO A 364 -25.56 1.08 8.90
CA PRO A 364 -26.49 1.74 9.81
C PRO A 364 -26.48 3.27 9.71
N LEU A 365 -25.42 3.83 9.16
CA LEU A 365 -25.24 5.27 8.96
C LEU A 365 -24.80 5.56 7.51
N ARG A 366 -25.42 6.55 6.88
CA ARG A 366 -25.09 7.03 5.54
C ARG A 366 -24.90 8.56 5.55
N LEU A 367 -24.04 9.08 4.67
CA LEU A 367 -23.89 10.53 4.49
C LEU A 367 -25.19 11.23 4.10
N SER A 368 -26.10 10.53 3.37
CA SER A 368 -27.42 11.05 3.02
C SER A 368 -28.34 11.26 4.22
N MET A 369 -28.00 10.76 5.39
CA MET A 369 -28.73 11.00 6.64
C MET A 369 -28.33 12.29 7.34
N LEU A 370 -27.25 12.95 6.91
CA LEU A 370 -26.88 14.28 7.38
C LEU A 370 -27.92 15.28 6.88
N ASN A 371 -28.50 16.02 7.79
CA ASN A 371 -29.51 17.04 7.47
C ASN A 371 -29.39 18.23 8.41
N TYR A 372 -29.99 19.36 8.03
CA TYR A 372 -30.17 20.50 8.91
C TYR A 372 -31.64 20.56 9.35
N ASN A 373 -31.89 20.70 10.64
CA ASN A 373 -33.24 20.90 11.16
C ASN A 373 -33.75 22.32 10.81
N GLU A 374 -35.00 22.60 11.17
CA GLU A 374 -35.65 23.89 10.90
C GLU A 374 -34.93 25.07 11.51
N ASN A 375 -34.11 24.85 12.54
CA ASN A 375 -33.30 25.88 13.22
C ASN A 375 -31.89 26.03 12.60
N GLY A 376 -31.56 25.28 11.54
CA GLY A 376 -30.22 25.28 10.92
C GLY A 376 -29.16 24.49 11.69
N GLU A 377 -29.55 23.63 12.63
CA GLU A 377 -28.65 22.78 13.38
C GLU A 377 -28.41 21.46 12.64
N LEU A 378 -27.15 21.00 12.60
CA LEU A 378 -26.78 19.74 11.99
C LEU A 378 -27.44 18.58 12.76
N SER A 379 -28.20 17.76 12.05
CA SER A 379 -28.87 16.57 12.58
C SER A 379 -28.42 15.33 11.81
N TYR A 380 -28.06 14.29 12.55
CA TYR A 380 -27.74 12.97 12.00
C TYR A 380 -27.97 11.88 13.05
N PRO A 381 -28.32 10.67 12.65
CA PRO A 381 -28.43 9.55 13.58
C PRO A 381 -27.05 9.21 14.14
N VAL A 382 -26.98 8.97 15.43
CA VAL A 382 -25.77 8.50 16.12
C VAL A 382 -26.02 7.09 16.60
N ASN A 383 -25.16 6.16 16.21
CA ASN A 383 -25.22 4.79 16.74
C ASN A 383 -24.31 4.70 17.96
N HIS A 384 -24.89 4.48 19.12
CA HIS A 384 -24.20 4.30 20.41
C HIS A 384 -24.11 2.81 20.84
N ASP A 385 -24.70 1.90 20.07
CA ASP A 385 -24.69 0.48 20.38
C ASP A 385 -23.36 -0.12 19.96
N VAL A 386 -22.37 -0.04 20.86
CA VAL A 386 -21.06 -0.65 20.70
C VAL A 386 -20.96 -1.82 21.68
N ALA A 387 -20.80 -3.04 21.15
CA ALA A 387 -20.55 -4.21 21.96
C ALA A 387 -19.20 -4.07 22.69
N PRO A 388 -19.09 -4.52 23.94
CA PRO A 388 -17.80 -4.51 24.65
C PRO A 388 -16.83 -5.51 24.00
N GLU A 389 -15.51 -5.27 24.15
CA GLU A 389 -14.49 -6.18 23.61
C GLU A 389 -14.61 -7.62 24.14
N SER A 390 -15.20 -7.82 25.32
CA SER A 390 -15.49 -9.15 25.85
C SER A 390 -16.43 -10.00 24.96
N ALA A 391 -17.23 -9.38 24.09
CA ALA A 391 -18.08 -10.07 23.13
C ALA A 391 -17.27 -10.72 21.97
N LEU A 392 -16.03 -10.30 21.72
CA LEU A 392 -15.21 -10.84 20.62
C LEU A 392 -14.98 -12.34 20.75
N ALA A 393 -14.81 -12.85 21.96
CA ALA A 393 -14.65 -14.29 22.20
C ALA A 393 -15.90 -15.08 21.84
N GLU A 394 -17.10 -14.52 22.10
CA GLU A 394 -18.39 -15.13 21.74
C GLU A 394 -18.57 -15.13 20.22
N TYR A 395 -18.18 -14.04 19.54
CA TYR A 395 -18.24 -13.97 18.07
C TYR A 395 -17.31 -15.02 17.42
N LEU A 396 -16.11 -15.22 17.93
CA LEU A 396 -15.21 -16.29 17.46
C LEU A 396 -15.81 -17.68 17.68
N ALA A 397 -16.36 -17.95 18.87
CA ALA A 397 -16.98 -19.24 19.17
C ALA A 397 -18.18 -19.52 18.27
N SER A 398 -19.01 -18.51 18.02
CA SER A 398 -20.17 -18.60 17.13
C SER A 398 -19.74 -18.85 15.68
N ALA A 399 -18.75 -18.11 15.18
CA ALA A 399 -18.18 -18.30 13.85
C ALA A 399 -17.57 -19.71 13.68
N HIS A 400 -16.81 -20.18 14.68
CA HIS A 400 -16.26 -21.53 14.70
C HIS A 400 -17.35 -22.60 14.60
N SER A 401 -18.39 -22.51 15.44
CA SER A 401 -19.50 -23.45 15.43
C SER A 401 -20.26 -23.45 14.11
N MET A 402 -20.48 -22.28 13.52
CA MET A 402 -21.14 -22.13 12.24
C MET A 402 -20.31 -22.77 11.12
N LEU A 403 -19.04 -22.45 11.02
CA LEU A 403 -18.14 -22.95 9.98
C LEU A 403 -17.97 -24.47 10.02
N HIS A 404 -17.87 -25.07 11.21
CA HIS A 404 -17.79 -26.52 11.38
C HIS A 404 -19.07 -27.26 11.01
N GLY A 405 -20.21 -26.58 11.06
CA GLY A 405 -21.50 -27.14 10.68
C GLY A 405 -21.80 -27.13 9.19
N LEU A 406 -20.96 -26.44 8.39
CA LEU A 406 -21.17 -26.33 6.96
C LEU A 406 -20.71 -27.61 6.22
N PRO A 407 -21.45 -28.03 5.18
CA PRO A 407 -21.02 -29.14 4.33
C PRO A 407 -19.78 -28.76 3.50
N VAL A 408 -19.01 -29.75 3.12
CA VAL A 408 -17.93 -29.58 2.14
C VAL A 408 -18.55 -29.17 0.80
N PRO A 409 -18.22 -28.00 0.24
CA PRO A 409 -18.79 -27.58 -1.03
C PRO A 409 -18.23 -28.36 -2.19
N GLU A 410 -19.05 -28.55 -3.20
CA GLU A 410 -18.57 -29.00 -4.50
C GLU A 410 -17.92 -27.82 -5.24
N LEU A 411 -16.64 -27.99 -5.65
CA LEU A 411 -15.88 -26.98 -6.37
C LEU A 411 -16.04 -27.13 -7.87
N MET A 412 -16.05 -26.02 -8.56
CA MET A 412 -16.13 -25.98 -10.02
C MET A 412 -14.81 -26.48 -10.64
N SER A 413 -14.85 -27.66 -11.21
CA SER A 413 -13.73 -28.33 -11.89
C SER A 413 -13.69 -28.08 -13.41
N GLY A 414 -14.71 -27.45 -13.98
CA GLY A 414 -14.89 -27.23 -15.42
C GLY A 414 -15.03 -25.76 -15.82
N VAL A 415 -15.71 -25.55 -16.94
CA VAL A 415 -15.94 -24.24 -17.54
C VAL A 415 -16.83 -23.39 -16.66
N SER A 416 -16.37 -22.18 -16.32
CA SER A 416 -17.08 -21.25 -15.44
C SER A 416 -18.25 -20.53 -16.11
N GLY A 417 -18.32 -20.56 -17.44
CA GLY A 417 -19.28 -19.80 -18.23
C GLY A 417 -18.82 -18.36 -18.55
N TYR A 418 -17.60 -17.99 -18.16
CA TYR A 418 -16.98 -16.71 -18.55
C TYR A 418 -16.26 -16.84 -19.91
N SER A 419 -14.93 -16.89 -19.95
CA SER A 419 -14.15 -17.13 -21.15
C SER A 419 -13.21 -18.34 -20.97
N ASP A 420 -12.74 -18.92 -22.08
CA ASP A 420 -11.75 -20.00 -22.03
C ASP A 420 -10.44 -19.50 -21.40
N ASP A 421 -10.04 -18.27 -21.71
CA ASP A 421 -8.85 -17.62 -21.15
C ASP A 421 -9.01 -17.38 -19.64
N PHE A 422 -10.19 -16.95 -19.19
CA PHE A 422 -10.49 -16.83 -17.76
C PHE A 422 -10.32 -18.17 -17.04
N ASP A 423 -10.87 -19.25 -17.58
CA ASP A 423 -10.81 -20.58 -16.95
C ASP A 423 -9.37 -21.12 -16.87
N GLN A 424 -8.53 -20.84 -17.86
CA GLN A 424 -7.11 -21.19 -17.86
C GLN A 424 -6.31 -20.39 -16.84
N LEU A 425 -6.57 -19.08 -16.74
CA LEU A 425 -5.86 -18.16 -15.85
C LEU A 425 -6.39 -18.16 -14.42
N ARG A 426 -7.57 -18.73 -14.19
CA ARG A 426 -8.23 -18.74 -12.88
C ARG A 426 -7.38 -19.44 -11.82
N TRP A 427 -6.82 -18.69 -10.93
CA TRP A 427 -5.93 -19.11 -9.86
C TRP A 427 -6.66 -19.44 -8.54
N PHE A 428 -7.97 -19.21 -8.46
CA PHE A 428 -8.81 -19.38 -7.28
C PHE A 428 -9.97 -20.34 -7.53
N ASP A 429 -10.58 -20.83 -6.45
CA ASP A 429 -11.72 -21.71 -6.49
C ASP A 429 -13.04 -20.96 -6.62
N LEU A 430 -13.97 -21.54 -7.37
CA LEU A 430 -15.37 -21.12 -7.46
C LEU A 430 -16.26 -22.27 -7.00
N PRO A 431 -17.40 -22.00 -6.33
CA PRO A 431 -18.40 -23.03 -6.04
C PRO A 431 -19.11 -23.47 -7.32
N VAL A 432 -19.63 -24.67 -7.36
CA VAL A 432 -20.61 -25.08 -8.36
C VAL A 432 -21.89 -24.28 -8.10
N SER A 433 -22.41 -23.59 -9.14
CA SER A 433 -23.59 -22.75 -9.09
C SER A 433 -24.89 -23.52 -8.94
#